data_a164525f1000b7cf0df776bd0e3000a8
#
_entry.id   a164525f1000b7cf0df776bd0e3000a8
#
_cell.length_a   1.000
_cell.length_b   1.000
_cell.length_c   1.000
_cell.angle_alpha   90.00
_cell.angle_beta   90.00
_cell.angle_gamma   90.00
#
_symmetry.space_group_name_H-M   'P 1'
#
loop_
_entity.id
_entity.type
_entity.pdbx_description
1 polymer ?
#
loop_
_entity_poly.entity_id
_entity_poly.type
_entity_poly.pdbx_seq_one_letter_code
_entity_poly.pdbx_strand_id
1 'polypeptide(L)'
;MKKVNLDITHRCTLLCAGCTRQDKTHTYKRRDITFDEFHRICNYFDHIEFCGQVSDPIFHPQFSDLLKLAKSKNVSVDVHTAASHKPTDEYKKMFDANSDAHWVFGIDGLPKDSHKYRINQDGEFLFRIMKMAKDQYKINCTWQYIIFDYNEEDVFEAASMAKDLGVSFSTIETQRGKDKTKEYDFKPQCLNGKEIGHSTSGHLLPCCWSDYHKNEIPELVQDHLSLTNNNVSDIVNSKEWKSFYKKLETNPPEYCKKYSGYKKNSI
;
A
#
# COMPACT_ATOMS: atom_id res chain seq x y z
N MET A 1 5.45 -13.35 -12.16
CA MET A 1 4.29 -12.89 -11.38
C MET A 1 4.18 -11.38 -11.53
N LYS A 2 3.06 -10.90 -12.07
CA LYS A 2 2.78 -9.47 -12.23
C LYS A 2 2.13 -8.97 -10.96
N LYS A 3 2.71 -7.96 -10.32
CA LYS A 3 2.26 -7.41 -9.05
C LYS A 3 1.82 -5.96 -9.22
N VAL A 4 0.78 -5.56 -8.48
CA VAL A 4 0.33 -4.17 -8.39
C VAL A 4 0.08 -3.76 -6.95
N ASN A 5 0.41 -2.52 -6.66
CA ASN A 5 0.22 -1.84 -5.39
C ASN A 5 -0.96 -0.88 -5.52
N LEU A 6 -2.07 -1.14 -4.83
CA LEU A 6 -3.34 -0.43 -5.06
C LEU A 6 -3.74 0.48 -3.91
N ASP A 7 -3.97 1.76 -4.24
CA ASP A 7 -4.85 2.63 -3.49
C ASP A 7 -6.25 2.60 -4.11
N ILE A 8 -7.21 2.01 -3.41
CA ILE A 8 -8.57 1.77 -3.94
C ILE A 8 -9.62 2.75 -3.44
N THR A 9 -9.27 3.55 -2.44
CA THR A 9 -10.15 4.54 -1.81
C THR A 9 -9.32 5.71 -1.31
N HIS A 10 -9.98 6.80 -0.96
CA HIS A 10 -9.34 7.94 -0.28
C HIS A 10 -9.69 8.00 1.21
N ARG A 11 -10.41 7.01 1.71
CA ARG A 11 -10.97 7.00 3.07
C ARG A 11 -9.98 6.42 4.05
N CYS A 12 -9.81 7.07 5.18
CA CYS A 12 -9.11 6.57 6.35
C CYS A 12 -9.52 7.38 7.57
N THR A 13 -9.65 6.74 8.72
CA THR A 13 -10.01 7.40 9.99
C THR A 13 -8.79 7.85 10.78
N LEU A 14 -7.60 7.40 10.40
CA LEU A 14 -6.36 7.74 11.10
C LEU A 14 -5.82 9.10 10.65
N LEU A 15 -5.10 9.75 11.56
CA LEU A 15 -4.43 11.04 11.35
C LEU A 15 -2.90 10.91 11.56
N CYS A 16 -2.30 9.84 11.02
CA CYS A 16 -0.87 9.58 11.17
C CYS A 16 -0.03 10.81 10.77
N ALA A 17 0.91 11.21 11.64
CA ALA A 17 1.66 12.46 11.49
C ALA A 17 2.45 12.58 10.17
N GLY A 18 2.98 11.46 9.66
CA GLY A 18 3.74 11.42 8.40
C GLY A 18 2.93 10.99 7.18
N CYS A 19 1.60 10.97 7.25
CA CYS A 19 0.77 10.58 6.12
C CYS A 19 0.64 11.71 5.11
N THR A 20 0.93 11.43 3.83
CA THR A 20 0.82 12.41 2.73
C THR A 20 -0.60 12.95 2.55
N ARG A 21 -1.62 12.19 3.01
CA ARG A 21 -3.02 12.64 3.02
C ARG A 21 -3.26 13.87 3.91
N GLN A 22 -2.39 14.10 4.91
CA GLN A 22 -2.46 15.28 5.78
C GLN A 22 -1.88 16.54 5.13
N ASP A 23 -1.16 16.40 4.02
CA ASP A 23 -0.63 17.53 3.28
C ASP A 23 -1.74 18.26 2.53
N LYS A 24 -2.09 19.46 3.02
CA LYS A 24 -3.15 20.31 2.46
C LYS A 24 -2.77 20.94 1.12
N THR A 25 -1.50 20.91 0.74
CA THR A 25 -1.03 21.41 -0.56
C THR A 25 -1.31 20.44 -1.68
N HIS A 26 -1.65 19.19 -1.35
CA HIS A 26 -1.89 18.12 -2.32
C HIS A 26 -3.38 17.86 -2.52
N THR A 27 -3.82 17.98 -3.76
CA THR A 27 -5.21 17.67 -4.14
C THR A 27 -5.31 16.26 -4.70
N TYR A 28 -5.82 15.33 -3.90
CA TYR A 28 -6.19 14.01 -4.40
C TYR A 28 -7.58 14.02 -5.01
N LYS A 29 -7.76 13.42 -6.18
CA LYS A 29 -9.12 13.09 -6.66
C LYS A 29 -9.71 12.07 -5.69
N ARG A 30 -10.71 12.48 -4.93
CA ARG A 30 -11.33 11.67 -3.89
C ARG A 30 -12.37 10.75 -4.50
N ARG A 31 -11.98 9.59 -4.97
CA ARG A 31 -12.90 8.57 -5.44
C ARG A 31 -12.49 7.17 -4.96
N ASP A 32 -13.46 6.29 -4.99
CA ASP A 32 -13.25 4.85 -4.81
C ASP A 32 -13.04 4.21 -6.18
N ILE A 33 -12.24 3.14 -6.27
CA ILE A 33 -12.13 2.36 -7.49
C ILE A 33 -13.47 1.71 -7.80
N THR A 34 -13.85 1.66 -9.07
CA THR A 34 -15.07 0.94 -9.45
C THR A 34 -14.83 -0.57 -9.55
N PHE A 35 -15.91 -1.34 -9.46
CA PHE A 35 -15.84 -2.80 -9.62
C PHE A 35 -15.27 -3.20 -10.98
N ASP A 36 -15.63 -2.47 -12.04
CA ASP A 36 -15.13 -2.71 -13.39
C ASP A 36 -13.64 -2.43 -13.55
N GLU A 37 -13.16 -1.35 -12.96
CA GLU A 37 -11.72 -1.04 -12.94
C GLU A 37 -10.93 -2.12 -12.19
N PHE A 38 -11.45 -2.55 -11.04
CA PHE A 38 -10.82 -3.62 -10.28
C PHE A 38 -10.87 -4.97 -11.03
N HIS A 39 -11.96 -5.26 -11.74
CA HIS A 39 -12.03 -6.44 -12.60
C HIS A 39 -10.96 -6.42 -13.70
N ARG A 40 -10.70 -5.26 -14.33
CA ARG A 40 -9.61 -5.11 -15.31
C ARG A 40 -8.23 -5.35 -14.69
N ILE A 41 -8.03 -4.92 -13.44
CA ILE A 41 -6.81 -5.19 -12.68
C ILE A 41 -6.64 -6.68 -12.43
N CYS A 42 -7.67 -7.38 -11.95
CA CYS A 42 -7.64 -8.82 -11.69
C CYS A 42 -7.44 -9.67 -12.96
N ASN A 43 -7.78 -9.15 -14.14
CA ASN A 43 -7.51 -9.85 -15.41
C ASN A 43 -6.07 -9.74 -15.91
N TYR A 44 -5.25 -8.91 -15.27
CA TYR A 44 -3.87 -8.66 -15.72
C TYR A 44 -2.81 -9.04 -14.69
N PHE A 45 -3.09 -8.78 -13.41
CA PHE A 45 -2.14 -9.02 -12.33
C PHE A 45 -2.41 -10.35 -11.62
N ASP A 46 -1.33 -11.02 -11.23
CA ASP A 46 -1.36 -12.28 -10.49
C ASP A 46 -1.39 -12.03 -8.97
N HIS A 47 -0.94 -10.82 -8.54
CA HIS A 47 -0.84 -10.43 -7.15
C HIS A 47 -1.23 -8.96 -6.96
N ILE A 48 -2.09 -8.72 -5.99
CA ILE A 48 -2.58 -7.40 -5.61
C ILE A 48 -2.19 -7.12 -4.16
N GLU A 49 -1.54 -5.98 -3.94
CA GLU A 49 -1.25 -5.46 -2.62
C GLU A 49 -2.10 -4.21 -2.38
N PHE A 50 -3.06 -4.31 -1.47
CA PHE A 50 -3.82 -3.15 -1.01
C PHE A 50 -2.99 -2.42 0.05
N CYS A 51 -2.17 -1.45 -0.36
CA CYS A 51 -1.14 -0.86 0.49
C CYS A 51 -1.56 0.40 1.25
N GLY A 52 -2.62 1.06 0.84
CA GLY A 52 -3.13 2.24 1.53
C GLY A 52 -2.14 3.41 1.65
N GLN A 53 -1.54 3.86 0.54
CA GLN A 53 -0.60 5.00 0.56
C GLN A 53 -1.24 6.29 1.10
N VAL A 54 -2.48 6.55 0.68
CA VAL A 54 -3.26 7.73 1.10
C VAL A 54 -4.56 7.34 1.80
N SER A 55 -4.77 6.05 2.05
CA SER A 55 -6.04 5.53 2.57
C SER A 55 -5.82 4.29 3.43
N ASP A 56 -6.91 3.66 3.82
CA ASP A 56 -6.91 2.29 4.31
C ASP A 56 -7.98 1.50 3.54
N PRO A 57 -7.61 0.39 2.90
CA PRO A 57 -8.48 -0.33 1.96
C PRO A 57 -9.78 -0.82 2.57
N ILE A 58 -9.82 -1.12 3.88
CA ILE A 58 -11.03 -1.62 4.55
C ILE A 58 -12.19 -0.61 4.54
N PHE A 59 -11.92 0.67 4.25
CA PHE A 59 -12.95 1.70 4.13
C PHE A 59 -13.56 1.82 2.73
N HIS A 60 -13.09 1.05 1.76
CA HIS A 60 -13.78 0.97 0.47
C HIS A 60 -15.19 0.38 0.66
N PRO A 61 -16.26 1.01 0.15
CA PRO A 61 -17.64 0.58 0.42
C PRO A 61 -17.94 -0.88 0.04
N GLN A 62 -17.29 -1.37 -1.01
CA GLN A 62 -17.48 -2.72 -1.55
C GLN A 62 -16.24 -3.62 -1.32
N PHE A 63 -15.44 -3.37 -0.28
CA PHE A 63 -14.16 -4.06 -0.11
C PHE A 63 -14.30 -5.58 -0.06
N SER A 64 -15.32 -6.10 0.66
CA SER A 64 -15.59 -7.54 0.68
C SER A 64 -15.90 -8.13 -0.71
N ASP A 65 -16.57 -7.36 -1.58
CA ASP A 65 -16.88 -7.83 -2.93
C ASP A 65 -15.63 -7.80 -3.83
N LEU A 66 -14.74 -6.83 -3.64
CA LEU A 66 -13.43 -6.80 -4.30
C LEU A 66 -12.59 -8.02 -3.88
N LEU A 67 -12.57 -8.38 -2.60
CA LEU A 67 -11.87 -9.56 -2.09
C LEU A 67 -12.43 -10.86 -2.69
N LYS A 68 -13.76 -11.00 -2.79
CA LYS A 68 -14.41 -12.15 -3.46
C LYS A 68 -14.04 -12.24 -4.93
N LEU A 69 -14.00 -11.09 -5.62
CA LEU A 69 -13.62 -11.05 -7.04
C LEU A 69 -12.18 -11.51 -7.23
N ALA A 70 -11.23 -10.98 -6.44
CA ALA A 70 -9.83 -11.41 -6.50
C ALA A 70 -9.70 -12.93 -6.29
N LYS A 71 -10.38 -13.49 -5.27
CA LYS A 71 -10.41 -14.94 -5.00
C LYS A 71 -10.97 -15.71 -6.19
N SER A 72 -12.08 -15.27 -6.77
CA SER A 72 -12.71 -15.94 -7.93
C SER A 72 -11.84 -15.94 -9.18
N LYS A 73 -10.91 -15.00 -9.27
CA LYS A 73 -9.92 -14.87 -10.37
C LYS A 73 -8.58 -15.54 -10.07
N ASN A 74 -8.44 -16.21 -8.92
CA ASN A 74 -7.18 -16.81 -8.44
C ASN A 74 -6.03 -15.77 -8.34
N VAL A 75 -6.36 -14.53 -8.02
CA VAL A 75 -5.39 -13.45 -7.77
C VAL A 75 -5.03 -13.48 -6.29
N SER A 76 -3.73 -13.60 -5.98
CA SER A 76 -3.26 -13.52 -4.61
C SER A 76 -3.35 -12.08 -4.08
N VAL A 77 -3.64 -11.93 -2.79
CA VAL A 77 -3.94 -10.63 -2.19
C VAL A 77 -3.21 -10.45 -0.87
N ASP A 78 -2.53 -9.31 -0.73
CA ASP A 78 -2.07 -8.78 0.56
C ASP A 78 -2.94 -7.57 0.95
N VAL A 79 -3.49 -7.58 2.16
CA VAL A 79 -4.30 -6.49 2.71
C VAL A 79 -3.54 -5.79 3.82
N HIS A 80 -3.06 -4.59 3.58
CA HIS A 80 -2.43 -3.75 4.60
C HIS A 80 -3.46 -2.85 5.26
N THR A 81 -3.68 -3.03 6.56
CA THR A 81 -4.58 -2.18 7.33
C THR A 81 -3.94 -1.74 8.65
N ALA A 82 -4.24 -0.52 9.03
CA ALA A 82 -3.92 0.02 10.34
C ALA A 82 -5.16 0.60 11.03
N ALA A 83 -6.28 0.64 10.35
CA ALA A 83 -7.49 1.22 10.87
C ALA A 83 -8.20 0.27 11.85
N SER A 84 -8.77 0.85 12.90
CA SER A 84 -9.44 0.14 14.00
C SER A 84 -10.92 0.52 14.18
N HIS A 85 -11.46 1.36 13.27
CA HIS A 85 -12.79 1.96 13.44
C HIS A 85 -13.90 1.22 12.65
N LYS A 86 -13.69 -0.04 12.32
CA LYS A 86 -14.74 -0.90 11.79
C LYS A 86 -15.26 -1.83 12.89
N PRO A 87 -16.57 -2.12 12.95
CA PRO A 87 -17.10 -3.15 13.82
C PRO A 87 -16.47 -4.53 13.53
N THR A 88 -16.34 -5.35 14.55
CA THR A 88 -15.79 -6.72 14.42
C THR A 88 -16.47 -7.53 13.31
N ASP A 89 -17.78 -7.40 13.14
CA ASP A 89 -18.52 -8.15 12.12
C ASP A 89 -18.18 -7.72 10.69
N GLU A 90 -17.72 -6.47 10.47
CA GLU A 90 -17.22 -6.06 9.16
C GLU A 90 -15.89 -6.75 8.84
N TYR A 91 -14.99 -6.91 9.82
CA TYR A 91 -13.76 -7.69 9.63
C TYR A 91 -14.07 -9.16 9.34
N LYS A 92 -15.03 -9.77 10.04
CA LYS A 92 -15.47 -11.15 9.77
C LYS A 92 -15.95 -11.31 8.33
N LYS A 93 -16.79 -10.38 7.83
CA LYS A 93 -17.26 -10.38 6.43
C LYS A 93 -16.11 -10.31 5.42
N MET A 94 -15.08 -9.51 5.72
CA MET A 94 -13.89 -9.41 4.87
C MET A 94 -13.07 -10.71 4.90
N PHE A 95 -12.92 -11.34 6.07
CA PHE A 95 -12.21 -12.62 6.22
C PHE A 95 -12.95 -13.75 5.50
N ASP A 96 -14.27 -13.82 5.61
CA ASP A 96 -15.11 -14.78 4.90
C ASP A 96 -15.05 -14.57 3.39
N ALA A 97 -14.93 -13.31 2.93
CA ALA A 97 -14.88 -12.97 1.51
C ALA A 97 -13.64 -13.53 0.81
N ASN A 98 -12.49 -13.57 1.50
CA ASN A 98 -11.26 -14.16 0.98
C ASN A 98 -10.37 -14.66 2.11
N SER A 99 -10.57 -15.91 2.52
CA SER A 99 -9.77 -16.55 3.57
C SER A 99 -8.32 -16.82 3.16
N ASP A 100 -8.00 -16.75 1.87
CA ASP A 100 -6.66 -17.00 1.34
C ASP A 100 -5.82 -15.70 1.27
N ALA A 101 -6.45 -14.55 1.52
CA ALA A 101 -5.75 -13.27 1.57
C ALA A 101 -4.78 -13.23 2.76
N HIS A 102 -3.57 -12.74 2.52
CA HIS A 102 -2.63 -12.42 3.57
C HIS A 102 -2.96 -11.04 4.16
N TRP A 103 -3.01 -10.94 5.49
CA TRP A 103 -3.32 -9.69 6.16
C TRP A 103 -2.11 -9.13 6.90
N VAL A 104 -1.79 -7.88 6.63
CA VAL A 104 -0.71 -7.13 7.27
C VAL A 104 -1.32 -6.05 8.15
N PHE A 105 -1.18 -6.22 9.47
CA PHE A 105 -1.71 -5.31 10.47
C PHE A 105 -0.63 -4.33 10.92
N GLY A 106 -0.83 -3.05 10.63
CA GLY A 106 0.10 -1.99 11.01
C GLY A 106 -0.18 -1.50 12.44
N ILE A 107 0.62 -1.95 13.40
CA ILE A 107 0.57 -1.51 14.80
C ILE A 107 1.99 -1.08 15.18
N ASP A 108 2.22 0.22 15.36
CA ASP A 108 3.55 0.79 15.55
C ASP A 108 3.82 1.08 17.03
N GLY A 109 4.42 0.15 17.72
CA GLY A 109 4.61 0.09 19.16
C GLY A 109 3.87 -1.10 19.77
N LEU A 110 3.87 -1.22 21.10
CA LEU A 110 2.94 -2.12 21.76
C LEU A 110 1.51 -1.68 21.44
N PRO A 111 0.52 -2.59 21.44
CA PRO A 111 -0.85 -2.24 21.04
C PRO A 111 -1.43 -1.00 21.74
N LYS A 112 -1.14 -0.82 23.01
CA LYS A 112 -1.56 0.36 23.82
C LYS A 112 -0.91 1.67 23.36
N ASP A 113 0.25 1.63 22.71
CA ASP A 113 1.09 2.79 22.38
C ASP A 113 1.05 3.20 20.90
N SER A 114 0.49 2.36 20.05
CA SER A 114 0.48 2.57 18.59
C SER A 114 -0.20 3.88 18.16
N HIS A 115 -1.15 4.39 18.97
CA HIS A 115 -1.83 5.66 18.75
C HIS A 115 -0.88 6.87 18.79
N LYS A 116 0.32 6.75 19.35
CA LYS A 116 1.31 7.84 19.42
C LYS A 116 1.73 8.33 18.02
N TYR A 117 1.83 7.42 17.07
CA TYR A 117 2.07 7.75 15.66
C TYR A 117 0.79 7.64 14.82
N ARG A 118 0.03 6.56 14.99
CA ARG A 118 -1.23 6.33 14.27
C ARG A 118 -2.40 6.97 15.01
N ILE A 119 -2.38 8.28 15.07
CA ILE A 119 -3.40 9.07 15.77
C ILE A 119 -4.79 8.57 15.39
N ASN A 120 -5.65 8.36 16.38
CA ASN A 120 -6.98 7.74 16.31
C ASN A 120 -6.97 6.19 16.16
N GLN A 121 -5.86 5.51 16.23
CA GLN A 121 -5.86 4.04 16.24
C GLN A 121 -6.19 3.51 17.65
N ASP A 122 -7.10 2.55 17.75
CA ASP A 122 -7.20 1.61 18.87
C ASP A 122 -6.34 0.37 18.52
N GLY A 123 -5.09 0.41 18.94
CA GLY A 123 -4.14 -0.67 18.63
C GLY A 123 -4.48 -1.98 19.35
N GLU A 124 -5.05 -1.92 20.54
CA GLU A 124 -5.50 -3.11 21.28
C GLU A 124 -6.67 -3.79 20.58
N PHE A 125 -7.63 -3.01 20.08
CA PHE A 125 -8.71 -3.56 19.27
C PHE A 125 -8.17 -4.22 18.01
N LEU A 126 -7.27 -3.54 17.27
CA LEU A 126 -6.70 -4.08 16.03
C LEU A 126 -5.87 -5.36 16.29
N PHE A 127 -5.15 -5.43 17.41
CA PHE A 127 -4.45 -6.63 17.84
C PHE A 127 -5.43 -7.80 18.12
N ARG A 128 -6.57 -7.54 18.78
CA ARG A 128 -7.63 -8.55 18.95
C ARG A 128 -8.22 -9.01 17.61
N ILE A 129 -8.38 -8.11 16.62
CA ILE A 129 -8.83 -8.47 15.27
C ILE A 129 -7.79 -9.38 14.58
N MET A 130 -6.49 -9.06 14.66
CA MET A 130 -5.42 -9.90 14.13
C MET A 130 -5.44 -11.31 14.79
N LYS A 131 -5.61 -11.37 16.12
CA LYS A 131 -5.74 -12.62 16.84
C LYS A 131 -6.95 -13.42 16.36
N MET A 132 -8.11 -12.78 16.17
CA MET A 132 -9.32 -13.42 15.65
C MET A 132 -9.09 -13.97 14.23
N ALA A 133 -8.45 -13.19 13.34
CA ALA A 133 -8.11 -13.63 11.99
C ALA A 133 -7.27 -14.91 12.00
N LYS A 134 -6.25 -14.94 12.85
CA LYS A 134 -5.37 -16.10 13.00
C LYS A 134 -6.08 -17.32 13.60
N ASP A 135 -6.75 -17.14 14.75
CA ASP A 135 -7.27 -18.25 15.54
C ASP A 135 -8.54 -18.85 14.94
N GLN A 136 -9.48 -18.01 14.50
CA GLN A 136 -10.81 -18.44 14.07
C GLN A 136 -10.88 -18.69 12.55
N TYR A 137 -10.18 -17.85 11.75
CA TYR A 137 -10.25 -17.91 10.30
C TYR A 137 -9.03 -18.57 9.64
N LYS A 138 -7.99 -18.87 10.43
CA LYS A 138 -6.72 -19.48 9.96
C LYS A 138 -6.01 -18.64 8.89
N ILE A 139 -6.28 -17.35 8.87
CA ILE A 139 -5.69 -16.40 7.92
C ILE A 139 -4.20 -16.25 8.22
N ASN A 140 -3.40 -16.16 7.17
CA ASN A 140 -2.00 -15.78 7.28
C ASN A 140 -1.91 -14.29 7.63
N CYS A 141 -1.29 -13.99 8.77
CA CYS A 141 -1.19 -12.63 9.29
C CYS A 141 0.26 -12.22 9.53
N THR A 142 0.55 -10.96 9.25
CA THR A 142 1.80 -10.30 9.64
C THR A 142 1.49 -9.08 10.50
N TRP A 143 2.17 -8.96 11.63
CA TRP A 143 2.24 -7.71 12.37
C TRP A 143 3.37 -6.88 11.78
N GLN A 144 3.04 -5.76 11.13
CA GLN A 144 3.99 -4.79 10.60
C GLN A 144 4.21 -3.68 11.63
N TYR A 145 5.47 -3.41 11.93
CA TYR A 145 5.90 -2.48 12.96
C TYR A 145 6.90 -1.48 12.37
N ILE A 146 6.52 -0.21 12.34
CA ILE A 146 7.46 0.86 11.95
C ILE A 146 8.20 1.32 13.19
N ILE A 147 9.53 1.29 13.14
CA ILE A 147 10.39 1.70 14.25
C ILE A 147 10.51 3.23 14.26
N PHE A 148 10.15 3.83 15.37
CA PHE A 148 10.32 5.23 15.73
C PHE A 148 11.05 5.34 17.07
N ASP A 149 11.55 6.52 17.41
CA ASP A 149 12.28 6.75 18.66
C ASP A 149 11.46 6.37 19.91
N TYR A 150 10.12 6.51 19.87
CA TYR A 150 9.26 6.21 21.01
C TYR A 150 8.98 4.73 21.24
N ASN A 151 9.28 3.87 20.27
CA ASN A 151 8.94 2.44 20.31
C ASN A 151 10.11 1.51 19.98
N GLU A 152 11.32 2.04 19.85
CA GLU A 152 12.50 1.27 19.48
C GLU A 152 12.83 0.19 20.53
N GLU A 153 12.65 0.51 21.80
CA GLU A 153 12.91 -0.43 22.91
C GLU A 153 11.87 -1.54 23.01
N ASP A 154 10.65 -1.32 22.48
CA ASP A 154 9.54 -2.26 22.55
C ASP A 154 9.57 -3.36 21.47
N VAL A 155 10.49 -3.28 20.50
CA VAL A 155 10.53 -4.18 19.31
C VAL A 155 10.63 -5.64 19.73
N PHE A 156 11.45 -5.96 20.73
CA PHE A 156 11.64 -7.35 21.18
C PHE A 156 10.39 -7.90 21.88
N GLU A 157 9.72 -7.07 22.69
CA GLU A 157 8.46 -7.46 23.34
C GLU A 157 7.37 -7.68 22.30
N ALA A 158 7.21 -6.77 21.33
CA ALA A 158 6.26 -6.91 20.22
C ALA A 158 6.53 -8.19 19.38
N ALA A 159 7.80 -8.48 19.09
CA ALA A 159 8.19 -9.69 18.37
C ALA A 159 7.85 -10.98 19.17
N SER A 160 8.05 -10.96 20.50
CA SER A 160 7.63 -12.08 21.37
C SER A 160 6.13 -12.27 21.34
N MET A 161 5.34 -11.20 21.48
CA MET A 161 3.88 -11.24 21.40
C MET A 161 3.38 -11.80 20.05
N ALA A 162 4.02 -11.40 18.94
CA ALA A 162 3.70 -11.92 17.61
C ALA A 162 3.99 -13.42 17.50
N LYS A 163 5.14 -13.87 18.05
CA LYS A 163 5.53 -15.28 18.10
C LYS A 163 4.53 -16.11 18.91
N ASP A 164 4.12 -15.63 20.08
CA ASP A 164 3.15 -16.30 20.95
C ASP A 164 1.78 -16.41 20.29
N LEU A 165 1.42 -15.42 19.45
CA LEU A 165 0.21 -15.45 18.65
C LEU A 165 0.35 -16.34 17.39
N GLY A 166 1.57 -16.72 17.00
CA GLY A 166 1.84 -17.49 15.79
C GLY A 166 1.61 -16.69 14.49
N VAL A 167 1.85 -15.38 14.52
CA VAL A 167 1.83 -14.51 13.34
C VAL A 167 3.26 -14.07 12.97
N SER A 168 3.48 -13.73 11.71
CA SER A 168 4.75 -13.17 11.28
C SER A 168 4.93 -11.76 11.87
N PHE A 169 6.18 -11.40 12.14
CA PHE A 169 6.54 -10.05 12.59
C PHE A 169 7.51 -9.42 11.61
N SER A 170 7.21 -8.21 11.14
CA SER A 170 8.09 -7.48 10.23
C SER A 170 8.31 -6.05 10.72
N THR A 171 9.55 -5.62 10.70
CA THR A 171 9.94 -4.25 11.07
C THR A 171 10.25 -3.43 9.83
N ILE A 172 9.92 -2.14 9.89
CA ILE A 172 10.32 -1.14 8.89
C ILE A 172 11.06 -0.04 9.60
N GLU A 173 12.31 0.20 9.21
CA GLU A 173 13.01 1.40 9.60
C GLU A 173 12.45 2.60 8.83
N THR A 174 11.88 3.56 9.55
CA THR A 174 11.38 4.76 8.90
C THR A 174 12.49 5.74 8.56
N GLN A 175 12.41 6.31 7.35
CA GLN A 175 13.23 7.47 6.98
C GLN A 175 12.54 8.80 7.34
N ARG A 176 11.35 8.74 7.94
CA ARG A 176 10.57 9.90 8.35
C ARG A 176 11.25 10.56 9.56
N GLY A 177 11.71 11.80 9.38
CA GLY A 177 12.43 12.55 10.40
C GLY A 177 13.95 12.29 10.49
N LYS A 178 14.50 11.31 9.77
CA LYS A 178 15.96 11.09 9.69
C LYS A 178 16.58 11.97 8.61
N ASP A 179 17.83 12.38 8.84
CA ASP A 179 18.60 13.16 7.87
C ASP A 179 18.78 12.36 6.57
N LYS A 180 18.27 12.88 5.46
CA LYS A 180 18.23 12.22 4.15
C LYS A 180 19.56 12.31 3.40
N THR A 181 20.63 12.69 4.04
CA THR A 181 21.96 12.86 3.43
C THR A 181 22.70 11.53 3.14
N LYS A 182 22.20 10.40 3.63
CA LYS A 182 22.79 9.10 3.26
C LYS A 182 22.41 8.75 1.82
N GLU A 183 23.38 8.84 0.94
CA GLU A 183 23.30 8.33 -0.43
C GLU A 183 23.20 6.80 -0.40
N TYR A 184 22.06 6.26 -0.82
CA TYR A 184 21.88 4.82 -1.00
C TYR A 184 22.18 4.45 -2.44
N ASP A 185 23.02 3.43 -2.63
CA ASP A 185 23.28 2.82 -3.94
C ASP A 185 22.15 1.83 -4.26
N PHE A 186 20.94 2.37 -4.48
CA PHE A 186 19.73 1.58 -4.66
C PHE A 186 19.16 1.76 -6.07
N LYS A 187 19.07 0.66 -6.81
CA LYS A 187 18.44 0.66 -8.12
C LYS A 187 16.91 0.54 -7.96
N PRO A 188 16.10 1.49 -8.47
CA PRO A 188 14.66 1.44 -8.32
C PRO A 188 14.06 0.14 -8.87
N GLN A 189 13.22 -0.53 -8.08
CA GLN A 189 12.58 -1.80 -8.48
C GLN A 189 11.67 -1.61 -9.69
N CYS A 190 11.09 -0.43 -9.87
CA CYS A 190 10.25 -0.08 -11.01
C CYS A 190 11.00 -0.21 -12.36
N LEU A 191 12.33 -0.04 -12.40
CA LEU A 191 13.12 -0.25 -13.62
C LEU A 191 13.06 -1.70 -14.14
N ASN A 192 12.74 -2.63 -13.26
CA ASN A 192 12.59 -4.03 -13.67
C ASN A 192 11.13 -4.37 -14.05
N GLY A 193 10.23 -3.36 -14.12
CA GLY A 193 8.79 -3.56 -14.39
C GLY A 193 8.07 -4.42 -13.35
N LYS A 194 8.68 -4.61 -12.16
CA LYS A 194 8.17 -5.52 -11.13
C LYS A 194 7.14 -4.87 -10.19
N GLU A 195 7.09 -3.55 -10.15
CA GLU A 195 6.22 -2.83 -9.25
C GLU A 195 5.44 -1.77 -10.04
N ILE A 196 4.13 -1.93 -10.05
CA ILE A 196 3.19 -0.95 -10.62
C ILE A 196 2.31 -0.49 -9.48
N GLY A 197 2.13 0.83 -9.38
CA GLY A 197 1.20 1.46 -8.47
C GLY A 197 -0.11 1.80 -9.15
N HIS A 198 -1.14 2.03 -8.36
CA HIS A 198 -2.42 2.59 -8.80
C HIS A 198 -2.82 3.74 -7.89
N SER A 199 -3.28 4.80 -8.49
CA SER A 199 -3.77 6.00 -7.82
C SER A 199 -5.29 5.99 -7.72
N THR A 200 -5.83 6.57 -6.65
CA THR A 200 -7.27 6.87 -6.54
C THR A 200 -7.79 7.79 -7.66
N SER A 201 -6.92 8.41 -8.44
CA SER A 201 -7.31 9.13 -9.66
C SER A 201 -7.66 8.23 -10.86
N GLY A 202 -7.46 6.91 -10.74
CA GLY A 202 -7.73 5.92 -11.78
C GLY A 202 -6.60 5.68 -12.76
N HIS A 203 -5.39 6.10 -12.41
CA HIS A 203 -4.21 5.90 -13.25
C HIS A 203 -3.29 4.82 -12.67
N LEU A 204 -2.68 4.04 -13.55
CA LEU A 204 -1.52 3.23 -13.19
C LEU A 204 -0.30 4.13 -13.08
N LEU A 205 0.56 3.81 -12.13
CA LEU A 205 1.77 4.59 -11.81
C LEU A 205 2.98 3.67 -11.78
N PRO A 206 4.19 4.15 -12.07
CA PRO A 206 5.40 3.34 -12.05
C PRO A 206 5.77 2.81 -10.65
N CYS A 207 5.30 3.45 -9.60
CA CYS A 207 5.41 2.99 -8.20
C CYS A 207 4.42 3.75 -7.32
N CYS A 208 4.25 3.30 -6.07
CA CYS A 208 3.33 3.93 -5.11
C CYS A 208 3.72 5.37 -4.74
N TRP A 209 5.02 5.73 -4.72
CA TRP A 209 5.49 7.09 -4.46
C TRP A 209 5.09 8.10 -5.54
N SER A 210 4.83 7.64 -6.76
CA SER A 210 4.45 8.49 -7.88
C SER A 210 3.11 9.19 -7.69
N ASP A 211 2.25 8.69 -6.82
CA ASP A 211 0.95 9.31 -6.55
C ASP A 211 1.08 10.71 -5.95
N TYR A 212 2.04 10.91 -5.08
CA TYR A 212 2.37 12.21 -4.49
C TYR A 212 3.08 13.15 -5.49
N HIS A 213 3.74 12.60 -6.52
CA HIS A 213 4.59 13.33 -7.46
C HIS A 213 4.04 13.33 -8.90
N LYS A 214 2.73 13.28 -9.08
CA LYS A 214 2.08 13.25 -10.42
C LYS A 214 2.50 14.40 -11.34
N ASN A 215 2.82 15.55 -10.76
CA ASN A 215 3.29 16.72 -11.53
C ASN A 215 4.63 16.48 -12.24
N GLU A 216 5.42 15.51 -11.78
CA GLU A 216 6.69 15.12 -12.39
C GLU A 216 6.53 14.05 -13.48
N ILE A 217 5.33 13.48 -13.62
CA ILE A 217 4.99 12.41 -14.58
C ILE A 217 3.69 12.72 -15.34
N PRO A 218 3.48 13.94 -15.85
CA PRO A 218 2.23 14.33 -16.47
C PRO A 218 1.85 13.47 -17.67
N GLU A 219 2.83 12.86 -18.34
CA GLU A 219 2.62 11.96 -19.47
C GLU A 219 1.87 10.66 -19.09
N LEU A 220 1.93 10.22 -17.83
CA LEU A 220 1.28 8.98 -17.36
C LEU A 220 -0.10 9.21 -16.73
N VAL A 221 -0.45 10.44 -16.41
CA VAL A 221 -1.71 10.77 -15.71
C VAL A 221 -2.73 11.49 -16.62
N GLN A 222 -2.67 11.20 -17.92
CA GLN A 222 -3.61 11.75 -18.91
C GLN A 222 -4.91 10.94 -18.93
N ASP A 223 -6.04 11.59 -19.19
CA ASP A 223 -7.36 10.97 -19.16
C ASP A 223 -7.49 9.74 -20.09
N HIS A 224 -6.81 9.78 -21.24
CA HIS A 224 -6.82 8.66 -22.18
C HIS A 224 -6.02 7.43 -21.70
N LEU A 225 -5.25 7.53 -20.60
CA LEU A 225 -4.54 6.43 -19.94
C LEU A 225 -5.23 5.97 -18.65
N SER A 226 -6.45 6.47 -18.38
CA SER A 226 -7.21 6.05 -17.21
C SER A 226 -7.75 4.64 -17.35
N LEU A 227 -7.74 3.87 -16.25
CA LEU A 227 -8.41 2.56 -16.12
C LEU A 227 -9.91 2.64 -16.36
N THR A 228 -10.52 3.81 -16.24
CA THR A 228 -11.95 3.99 -16.55
C THR A 228 -12.27 3.58 -18.00
N ASN A 229 -11.36 3.85 -18.92
CA ASN A 229 -11.58 3.67 -20.34
C ASN A 229 -10.70 2.60 -21.00
N ASN A 230 -9.70 2.07 -20.27
CA ASN A 230 -8.69 1.19 -20.86
C ASN A 230 -8.50 -0.09 -20.04
N ASN A 231 -8.03 -1.14 -20.68
CA ASN A 231 -7.48 -2.29 -19.98
C ASN A 231 -6.04 -2.00 -19.51
N VAL A 232 -5.59 -2.70 -18.48
CA VAL A 232 -4.21 -2.57 -17.99
C VAL A 232 -3.17 -2.82 -19.09
N SER A 233 -3.39 -3.85 -19.92
CA SER A 233 -2.51 -4.19 -21.05
C SER A 233 -2.32 -3.02 -22.02
N ASP A 234 -3.39 -2.27 -22.30
CA ASP A 234 -3.34 -1.16 -23.26
C ASP A 234 -2.54 0.00 -22.69
N ILE A 235 -2.72 0.29 -21.39
CA ILE A 235 -1.98 1.34 -20.68
C ILE A 235 -0.48 1.01 -20.64
N VAL A 236 -0.09 -0.17 -20.14
CA VAL A 236 1.33 -0.51 -19.95
C VAL A 236 2.07 -0.73 -21.28
N ASN A 237 1.33 -0.96 -22.38
CA ASN A 237 1.89 -1.05 -23.72
C ASN A 237 1.83 0.26 -24.51
N SER A 238 1.25 1.32 -23.94
CA SER A 238 1.16 2.63 -24.59
C SER A 238 2.54 3.22 -24.89
N LYS A 239 2.55 4.20 -25.79
CA LYS A 239 3.77 4.93 -26.15
C LYS A 239 4.31 5.70 -24.95
N GLU A 240 3.42 6.27 -24.16
CA GLU A 240 3.71 7.08 -22.98
C GLU A 240 4.41 6.23 -21.90
N TRP A 241 3.89 5.04 -21.57
CA TRP A 241 4.51 4.10 -20.65
C TRP A 241 5.91 3.69 -21.12
N LYS A 242 6.03 3.24 -22.35
CA LYS A 242 7.33 2.81 -22.91
C LYS A 242 8.36 3.94 -22.93
N SER A 243 7.93 5.15 -23.31
CA SER A 243 8.79 6.33 -23.29
C SER A 243 9.24 6.70 -21.88
N PHE A 244 8.33 6.63 -20.91
CA PHE A 244 8.64 6.92 -19.52
C PHE A 244 9.70 5.96 -18.96
N TYR A 245 9.55 4.65 -19.16
CA TYR A 245 10.54 3.67 -18.66
C TYR A 245 11.91 3.86 -19.33
N LYS A 246 11.96 4.19 -20.61
CA LYS A 246 13.22 4.56 -21.29
C LYS A 246 13.84 5.83 -20.69
N LYS A 247 13.00 6.81 -20.33
CA LYS A 247 13.45 8.05 -19.67
C LYS A 247 13.99 7.78 -18.26
N LEU A 248 13.42 6.83 -17.51
CA LEU A 248 13.89 6.46 -16.17
C LEU A 248 15.36 6.02 -16.17
N GLU A 249 15.86 5.39 -17.22
CA GLU A 249 17.25 4.93 -17.31
C GLU A 249 18.25 6.07 -17.49
N THR A 250 17.83 7.17 -18.12
CA THR A 250 18.73 8.26 -18.52
C THR A 250 18.49 9.56 -17.76
N ASN A 251 17.23 9.87 -17.46
CA ASN A 251 16.83 11.11 -16.80
C ASN A 251 15.57 10.87 -15.93
N PRO A 252 15.71 10.15 -14.81
CA PRO A 252 14.58 9.87 -13.91
C PRO A 252 14.03 11.16 -13.29
N PRO A 253 12.72 11.19 -12.92
CA PRO A 253 12.12 12.26 -12.14
C PRO A 253 12.87 12.54 -10.83
N GLU A 254 12.79 13.76 -10.32
CA GLU A 254 13.51 14.15 -9.10
C GLU A 254 13.10 13.34 -7.88
N TYR A 255 11.83 12.97 -7.75
CA TYR A 255 11.41 12.10 -6.65
C TYR A 255 12.06 10.70 -6.71
N CYS A 256 12.31 10.15 -7.91
CA CYS A 256 13.03 8.89 -8.05
C CYS A 256 14.46 9.00 -7.53
N LYS A 257 15.16 10.10 -7.86
CA LYS A 257 16.52 10.38 -7.37
C LYS A 257 16.54 10.53 -5.86
N LYS A 258 15.52 11.18 -5.30
CA LYS A 258 15.42 11.49 -3.87
C LYS A 258 15.03 10.29 -3.01
N TYR A 259 14.05 9.48 -3.47
CA TYR A 259 13.45 8.44 -2.63
C TYR A 259 13.91 7.02 -2.95
N SER A 260 14.46 6.78 -4.14
CA SER A 260 14.95 5.45 -4.54
C SER A 260 16.47 5.34 -4.56
N GLY A 261 17.20 6.36 -4.10
CA GLY A 261 18.66 6.34 -4.05
C GLY A 261 19.31 6.19 -5.44
N TYR A 262 18.65 6.69 -6.49
CA TYR A 262 19.17 6.61 -7.85
C TYR A 262 20.44 7.45 -7.96
N LYS A 263 21.60 6.80 -7.99
CA LYS A 263 22.85 7.40 -8.46
C LYS A 263 22.95 7.16 -9.97
N LYS A 264 23.08 8.23 -10.73
CA LYS A 264 23.58 8.15 -12.10
C LYS A 264 25.02 7.63 -11.96
N ASN A 265 25.29 6.38 -12.35
CA ASN A 265 26.66 5.94 -12.51
C ASN A 265 27.31 6.93 -13.48
N SER A 266 28.27 7.71 -12.99
CA SER A 266 29.17 8.45 -13.86
C SER A 266 29.89 7.41 -14.71
N ILE A 267 29.58 7.42 -15.99
CA ILE A 267 30.33 6.70 -17.00
C ILE A 267 31.70 7.33 -17.09
#